data_258a1b34a85cdbb20cc3c8b08db1aba1
#
_entry.id   258a1b34a85cdbb20cc3c8b08db1aba1
#
_cell.length_a   1.000
_cell.length_b   1.000
_cell.length_c   1.000
_cell.angle_alpha   90.00
_cell.angle_beta   90.00
_cell.angle_gamma   90.00
#
_symmetry.space_group_name_H-M   'P 1'
#
loop_
_entity.id
_entity.type
_entity.pdbx_description
1 polymer ?
#
loop_
_entity_poly.entity_id
_entity_poly.type
_entity_poly.pdbx_seq_one_letter_code
_entity_poly.pdbx_strand_id
1 'polypeptide(L)'
;IGELMASGATIRTAFCGPCFGAGDVPANGALSIRHTTRNFPSREGSKPGSGQLSGVALMDARSIAATTANGGILTPATDIDYDPTVPEYQYDASSYDTRVYQGFGKGDYDALLKFGPNIKDWPEIAPLGDNLLLKVASYITDPVTTTDELIPSGETSSYRSNPLGLAEFTLSRKDPEYVSRAKAVQAEEAARRAGAGDAALLAKVNAVPGCEKLSWNDIQIASTIFAVKPGDGSAREQAASCQRVLGAGANIVTEYATKRYRSNLINWGMLPLQLAGATPFGLGDYVLIPNVREALKGDLQNIKAYVLGDTVKEFELYMAPLTTDERQILADGCLINFYKH
;
A
#
# COMPACT_ATOMS: atom_id res chain seq x y z
N ILE A 1 33.45 -6.20 -16.99
CA ILE A 1 33.23 -6.87 -15.69
C ILE A 1 34.54 -7.41 -15.16
N GLY A 2 35.34 -8.12 -15.98
CA GLY A 2 36.60 -8.70 -15.55
C GLY A 2 37.58 -7.67 -14.98
N GLU A 3 37.67 -6.49 -15.56
CA GLU A 3 38.52 -5.38 -15.08
C GLU A 3 38.06 -4.88 -13.69
N LEU A 4 36.75 -4.73 -13.50
CA LEU A 4 36.20 -4.36 -12.19
C LEU A 4 36.49 -5.42 -11.13
N MET A 5 36.36 -6.70 -11.48
CA MET A 5 36.69 -7.79 -10.54
C MET A 5 38.18 -7.80 -10.22
N ALA A 6 39.04 -7.56 -11.22
CA ALA A 6 40.51 -7.49 -11.04
C ALA A 6 40.92 -6.30 -10.14
N SER A 7 40.13 -5.22 -10.12
CA SER A 7 40.35 -4.09 -9.20
C SER A 7 39.88 -4.34 -7.77
N GLY A 8 39.30 -5.52 -7.47
CA GLY A 8 38.79 -5.86 -6.16
C GLY A 8 37.28 -5.54 -5.94
N ALA A 9 36.60 -5.06 -6.99
CA ALA A 9 35.16 -4.79 -6.88
C ALA A 9 34.34 -6.08 -6.74
N THR A 10 33.38 -6.09 -5.81
CA THR A 10 32.42 -7.18 -5.66
C THR A 10 31.29 -7.02 -6.66
N ILE A 11 31.19 -7.94 -7.61
CA ILE A 11 30.11 -7.96 -8.61
C ILE A 11 29.01 -8.90 -8.14
N ARG A 12 27.76 -8.40 -8.17
CA ARG A 12 26.56 -9.19 -7.84
C ARG A 12 25.54 -9.08 -8.96
N THR A 13 24.67 -10.08 -9.06
CA THR A 13 23.46 -9.97 -9.89
C THR A 13 22.54 -8.89 -9.34
N ALA A 14 21.72 -8.29 -10.20
CA ALA A 14 20.74 -7.31 -9.77
C ALA A 14 19.79 -7.90 -8.72
N PHE A 15 19.63 -7.20 -7.61
CA PHE A 15 18.73 -7.59 -6.52
C PHE A 15 18.13 -6.36 -5.84
N CYS A 16 17.02 -6.56 -5.15
CA CYS A 16 16.38 -5.50 -4.37
C CYS A 16 16.88 -5.56 -2.93
N GLY A 17 17.43 -4.47 -2.42
CA GLY A 17 17.84 -4.50 -1.02
C GLY A 17 18.81 -3.43 -0.53
N PRO A 18 19.81 -2.99 -1.28
CA PRO A 18 20.85 -2.09 -0.75
C PRO A 18 20.31 -0.77 -0.19
N CYS A 19 19.21 -0.24 -0.74
CA CYS A 19 18.61 1.03 -0.28
C CYS A 19 17.99 0.94 1.12
N PHE A 20 17.75 -0.26 1.63
CA PHE A 20 17.25 -0.52 3.00
C PHE A 20 18.09 -1.50 3.79
N GLY A 21 19.35 -1.70 3.40
CA GLY A 21 20.33 -2.49 4.14
C GLY A 21 20.22 -4.00 3.97
N ALA A 22 19.42 -4.50 3.03
CA ALA A 22 19.40 -5.95 2.77
C ALA A 22 20.64 -6.34 1.96
N GLY A 23 21.50 -7.15 2.56
CA GLY A 23 22.69 -7.71 1.94
C GLY A 23 23.94 -6.84 2.00
N ASP A 24 23.86 -5.54 2.24
CA ASP A 24 25.00 -4.63 2.32
C ASP A 24 24.81 -3.61 3.44
N VAL A 25 25.23 -3.99 4.63
CA VAL A 25 25.15 -3.15 5.83
C VAL A 25 26.49 -2.43 6.03
N PRO A 26 26.52 -1.10 6.19
CA PRO A 26 27.74 -0.38 6.53
C PRO A 26 28.31 -0.84 7.87
N ALA A 27 29.60 -0.79 8.03
CA ALA A 27 30.23 -0.99 9.33
C ALA A 27 29.78 0.10 10.32
N ASN A 28 29.80 -0.21 11.62
CA ASN A 28 29.49 0.76 12.65
C ASN A 28 30.46 1.95 12.59
N GLY A 29 29.93 3.17 12.59
CA GLY A 29 30.69 4.41 12.43
C GLY A 29 31.12 4.73 11.01
N ALA A 30 30.72 3.91 10.00
CA ALA A 30 31.11 4.11 8.61
C ALA A 30 30.09 4.96 7.82
N LEU A 31 30.59 5.59 6.75
CA LEU A 31 29.80 6.26 5.73
C LEU A 31 29.70 5.34 4.51
N SER A 32 28.46 5.01 4.11
CA SER A 32 28.17 4.30 2.87
C SER A 32 27.80 5.30 1.77
N ILE A 33 28.52 5.29 0.66
CA ILE A 33 28.21 6.13 -0.49
C ILE A 33 27.53 5.24 -1.53
N ARG A 34 26.37 5.67 -2.04
CA ARG A 34 25.52 4.85 -2.90
C ARG A 34 25.00 5.63 -4.09
N HIS A 35 24.89 4.95 -5.22
CA HIS A 35 24.06 5.39 -6.34
C HIS A 35 22.78 4.58 -6.35
N THR A 36 21.78 5.03 -5.57
CA THR A 36 20.47 4.39 -5.45
C THR A 36 19.38 5.43 -5.66
N THR A 37 18.16 4.96 -5.98
CA THR A 37 17.01 5.86 -6.18
C THR A 37 16.40 6.36 -4.86
N ARG A 38 16.83 5.80 -3.72
CA ARG A 38 16.24 6.07 -2.40
C ARG A 38 17.28 6.02 -1.30
N ASN A 39 17.08 6.89 -0.32
CA ASN A 39 17.81 6.89 0.93
C ASN A 39 16.78 6.99 2.07
N PHE A 40 16.55 5.88 2.77
CA PHE A 40 15.59 5.83 3.87
C PHE A 40 16.30 6.04 5.20
N PRO A 41 15.83 6.96 6.06
CA PRO A 41 16.37 7.10 7.40
C PRO A 41 16.35 5.77 8.16
N SER A 42 17.47 5.45 8.81
CA SER A 42 17.63 4.26 9.66
C SER A 42 17.30 2.91 8.98
N ARG A 43 17.36 2.84 7.65
CA ARG A 43 17.08 1.62 6.87
C ARG A 43 18.30 1.08 6.10
N GLU A 44 19.44 1.70 6.25
CA GLU A 44 20.72 1.26 5.69
C GLU A 44 21.31 0.03 6.41
N GLY A 45 20.57 -0.52 7.39
CA GLY A 45 20.98 -1.67 8.20
C GLY A 45 21.58 -1.29 9.55
N SER A 46 21.77 -0.01 9.83
CA SER A 46 22.13 0.43 11.18
C SER A 46 20.96 0.23 12.16
N LYS A 47 21.30 -0.03 13.40
CA LYS A 47 20.34 -0.19 14.51
C LYS A 47 20.68 0.77 15.62
N PRO A 48 20.26 2.04 15.55
CA PRO A 48 20.61 3.05 16.55
C PRO A 48 20.20 2.66 17.96
N GLY A 49 19.07 1.98 18.15
CA GLY A 49 18.64 1.44 19.44
C GLY A 49 19.56 0.37 20.03
N SER A 50 20.46 -0.21 19.21
CA SER A 50 21.51 -1.14 19.61
C SER A 50 22.91 -0.50 19.63
N GLY A 51 22.99 0.83 19.63
CA GLY A 51 24.24 1.58 19.66
C GLY A 51 25.00 1.61 18.31
N GLN A 52 24.38 1.17 17.23
CA GLN A 52 24.99 1.23 15.91
C GLN A 52 24.69 2.58 15.24
N LEU A 53 25.72 3.18 14.64
CA LEU A 53 25.62 4.39 13.85
C LEU A 53 26.26 4.16 12.49
N SER A 54 25.60 4.59 11.42
CA SER A 54 26.17 4.67 10.09
C SER A 54 25.57 5.87 9.33
N GLY A 55 26.32 6.41 8.40
CA GLY A 55 25.84 7.44 7.48
C GLY A 55 25.62 6.87 6.08
N VAL A 56 24.66 7.41 5.34
CA VAL A 56 24.46 7.11 3.93
C VAL A 56 24.40 8.40 3.15
N ALA A 57 25.23 8.50 2.10
CA ALA A 57 25.21 9.59 1.12
C ALA A 57 24.84 9.06 -0.25
N LEU A 58 23.98 9.77 -0.98
CA LEU A 58 23.71 9.51 -2.38
C LEU A 58 24.66 10.32 -3.25
N MET A 59 25.29 9.65 -4.22
CA MET A 59 26.25 10.25 -5.13
C MET A 59 26.07 9.67 -6.52
N ASP A 60 26.43 10.40 -7.56
CA ASP A 60 26.45 9.87 -8.92
C ASP A 60 27.57 8.83 -9.12
N ALA A 61 27.38 7.93 -10.09
CA ALA A 61 28.29 6.80 -10.28
C ALA A 61 29.73 7.23 -10.63
N ARG A 62 29.92 8.35 -11.33
CA ARG A 62 31.26 8.87 -11.70
C ARG A 62 31.98 9.42 -10.49
N SER A 63 31.27 10.15 -9.63
CA SER A 63 31.84 10.65 -8.37
C SER A 63 32.15 9.52 -7.37
N ILE A 64 31.39 8.43 -7.39
CA ILE A 64 31.70 7.20 -6.62
C ILE A 64 33.01 6.61 -7.14
N ALA A 65 33.16 6.48 -8.46
CA ALA A 65 34.41 5.99 -9.08
C ALA A 65 35.60 6.90 -8.77
N ALA A 66 35.41 8.22 -8.85
CA ALA A 66 36.44 9.21 -8.50
C ALA A 66 36.86 9.09 -7.03
N THR A 67 35.92 8.98 -6.12
CA THR A 67 36.16 8.75 -4.69
C THR A 67 36.94 7.46 -4.46
N THR A 68 36.60 6.40 -5.17
CA THR A 68 37.28 5.09 -5.06
C THR A 68 38.74 5.21 -5.59
N ALA A 69 38.93 5.84 -6.75
CA ALA A 69 40.26 6.07 -7.32
C ALA A 69 41.15 6.94 -6.43
N ASN A 70 40.56 7.84 -5.66
CA ASN A 70 41.24 8.70 -4.69
C ASN A 70 41.31 8.10 -3.28
N GLY A 71 41.36 6.78 -3.16
CA GLY A 71 41.59 6.10 -1.89
C GLY A 71 40.47 6.24 -0.88
N GLY A 72 39.24 6.55 -1.30
CA GLY A 72 38.07 6.72 -0.43
C GLY A 72 37.86 8.15 0.08
N ILE A 73 38.66 9.10 -0.34
CA ILE A 73 38.47 10.53 -0.08
C ILE A 73 37.35 11.03 -1.00
N LEU A 74 36.31 11.63 -0.41
CA LEU A 74 35.17 12.17 -1.16
C LEU A 74 35.64 13.12 -2.24
N THR A 75 35.44 12.74 -3.49
CA THR A 75 35.97 13.45 -4.68
C THR A 75 34.88 13.55 -5.73
N PRO A 76 34.45 14.75 -6.14
CA PRO A 76 33.53 14.90 -7.26
C PRO A 76 34.22 14.50 -8.58
N ALA A 77 33.43 14.00 -9.52
CA ALA A 77 33.96 13.59 -10.83
C ALA A 77 34.58 14.73 -11.61
N THR A 78 34.25 15.98 -11.31
CA THR A 78 34.82 17.19 -11.91
C THR A 78 36.28 17.43 -11.54
N ASP A 79 36.76 16.83 -10.46
CA ASP A 79 38.10 17.03 -9.93
C ASP A 79 39.13 15.96 -10.41
N ILE A 80 38.64 15.01 -11.22
CA ILE A 80 39.47 13.96 -11.79
C ILE A 80 39.51 14.13 -13.31
N ASP A 81 40.72 14.08 -13.86
CA ASP A 81 40.92 14.01 -15.30
C ASP A 81 40.56 12.59 -15.79
N TYR A 82 39.60 12.49 -16.68
CA TYR A 82 39.17 11.24 -17.29
C TYR A 82 38.58 11.52 -18.68
N ASP A 83 38.61 10.53 -19.54
CA ASP A 83 37.96 10.60 -20.84
C ASP A 83 36.43 10.55 -20.68
N PRO A 84 35.70 11.65 -20.92
CA PRO A 84 34.25 11.69 -20.77
C PRO A 84 33.52 11.06 -21.97
N THR A 85 34.23 10.54 -22.96
CA THR A 85 33.61 9.94 -24.14
C THR A 85 32.75 8.75 -23.75
N VAL A 86 31.48 8.82 -24.05
CA VAL A 86 30.56 7.70 -23.85
C VAL A 86 30.68 6.78 -25.07
N PRO A 87 31.08 5.51 -24.90
CA PRO A 87 31.11 4.57 -26.01
C PRO A 87 29.73 4.45 -26.67
N GLU A 88 29.69 4.26 -27.98
CA GLU A 88 28.47 4.00 -28.68
C GLU A 88 27.80 2.73 -28.11
N TYR A 89 26.53 2.84 -27.70
CA TYR A 89 25.81 1.71 -27.19
C TYR A 89 25.40 0.76 -28.32
N GLN A 90 25.88 -0.46 -28.25
CA GLN A 90 25.46 -1.54 -29.14
C GLN A 90 24.53 -2.48 -28.38
N TYR A 91 23.29 -2.56 -28.84
CA TYR A 91 22.31 -3.47 -28.26
C TYR A 91 22.62 -4.93 -28.65
N ASP A 92 22.83 -5.76 -27.65
CA ASP A 92 22.99 -7.22 -27.83
C ASP A 92 21.70 -7.93 -27.35
N ALA A 93 20.94 -8.47 -28.28
CA ALA A 93 19.70 -9.17 -28.02
C ALA A 93 19.90 -10.62 -27.57
N SER A 94 21.11 -11.18 -27.62
CA SER A 94 21.37 -12.62 -27.41
C SER A 94 20.80 -13.18 -26.10
N SER A 95 20.83 -12.41 -25.02
CA SER A 95 20.23 -12.80 -23.74
C SER A 95 18.71 -12.95 -23.81
N TYR A 96 18.05 -12.10 -24.57
CA TYR A 96 16.60 -12.14 -24.76
C TYR A 96 16.21 -13.26 -25.69
N ASP A 97 16.97 -13.46 -26.77
CA ASP A 97 16.72 -14.52 -27.76
C ASP A 97 16.81 -15.92 -27.15
N THR A 98 17.67 -16.09 -26.14
CA THR A 98 17.89 -17.39 -25.49
C THR A 98 17.07 -17.60 -24.22
N ARG A 99 16.56 -16.55 -23.55
CA ARG A 99 15.95 -16.64 -22.23
C ARG A 99 14.50 -16.18 -22.17
N VAL A 100 14.05 -15.38 -23.12
CA VAL A 100 12.69 -14.83 -23.15
C VAL A 100 11.88 -15.55 -24.23
N TYR A 101 10.73 -16.08 -23.84
CA TYR A 101 9.79 -16.67 -24.80
C TYR A 101 9.26 -15.58 -25.74
N GLN A 102 9.52 -15.73 -27.05
CA GLN A 102 9.09 -14.81 -28.09
C GLN A 102 7.74 -15.28 -28.66
N GLY A 103 6.67 -15.00 -27.91
CA GLY A 103 5.30 -15.42 -28.28
C GLY A 103 4.48 -14.35 -29.03
N PHE A 104 5.08 -13.21 -29.38
CA PHE A 104 4.35 -12.14 -30.07
C PHE A 104 3.78 -12.61 -31.42
N GLY A 105 2.48 -12.40 -31.64
CA GLY A 105 1.77 -12.86 -32.83
C GLY A 105 1.52 -14.36 -32.91
N LYS A 106 1.87 -15.14 -31.86
CA LYS A 106 1.68 -16.60 -31.77
C LYS A 106 0.76 -16.98 -30.61
N GLY A 107 -0.21 -16.10 -30.28
CA GLY A 107 -1.17 -16.36 -29.21
C GLY A 107 -2.04 -17.57 -29.52
N ASP A 108 -2.22 -18.42 -28.53
CA ASP A 108 -3.21 -19.48 -28.52
C ASP A 108 -4.37 -19.05 -27.63
N TYR A 109 -5.48 -18.66 -28.25
CA TYR A 109 -6.67 -18.17 -27.53
C TYR A 109 -7.47 -19.30 -26.86
N ASP A 110 -7.22 -20.54 -27.22
CA ASP A 110 -7.85 -21.71 -26.61
C ASP A 110 -7.02 -22.33 -25.49
N ALA A 111 -5.84 -21.75 -25.20
CA ALA A 111 -4.98 -22.23 -24.15
C ALA A 111 -5.63 -22.06 -22.77
N LEU A 112 -5.71 -23.15 -22.02
CA LEU A 112 -6.20 -23.13 -20.65
C LEU A 112 -5.17 -22.46 -19.73
N LEU A 113 -5.60 -21.43 -18.98
CA LEU A 113 -4.78 -20.82 -17.95
C LEU A 113 -4.60 -21.78 -16.78
N LYS A 114 -3.35 -22.09 -16.45
CA LYS A 114 -2.98 -22.90 -15.29
C LYS A 114 -2.12 -22.08 -14.35
N PHE A 115 -2.62 -21.84 -13.16
CA PHE A 115 -1.84 -21.17 -12.13
C PHE A 115 -0.80 -22.11 -11.54
N GLY A 116 0.39 -21.59 -11.28
CA GLY A 116 1.40 -22.27 -10.45
C GLY A 116 0.92 -22.45 -9.01
N PRO A 117 1.60 -23.28 -8.20
CA PRO A 117 1.13 -23.66 -6.86
C PRO A 117 0.93 -22.46 -5.91
N ASN A 118 1.70 -21.39 -6.08
CA ASN A 118 1.63 -20.18 -5.23
C ASN A 118 0.86 -19.03 -5.89
N ILE A 119 0.22 -19.26 -7.04
CA ILE A 119 -0.55 -18.22 -7.73
C ILE A 119 -2.03 -18.44 -7.43
N LYS A 120 -2.70 -17.39 -6.97
CA LYS A 120 -4.15 -17.37 -6.74
C LYS A 120 -4.73 -16.14 -7.39
N ASP A 121 -5.98 -16.27 -7.83
CA ASP A 121 -6.72 -15.15 -8.37
C ASP A 121 -7.14 -14.17 -7.27
N TRP A 122 -7.48 -12.96 -7.67
CA TRP A 122 -8.08 -11.98 -6.79
C TRP A 122 -9.51 -12.39 -6.42
N PRO A 123 -9.96 -12.13 -5.20
CA PRO A 123 -11.38 -12.28 -4.87
C PRO A 123 -12.22 -11.28 -5.65
N GLU A 124 -13.49 -11.62 -5.86
CA GLU A 124 -14.43 -10.64 -6.41
C GLU A 124 -14.57 -9.43 -5.49
N ILE A 125 -14.49 -8.25 -6.09
CA ILE A 125 -14.64 -6.98 -5.40
C ILE A 125 -15.96 -6.35 -5.84
N ALA A 126 -16.88 -6.21 -4.89
CA ALA A 126 -18.16 -5.59 -5.16
C ALA A 126 -18.02 -4.07 -5.39
N PRO A 127 -18.86 -3.47 -6.23
CA PRO A 127 -19.02 -2.03 -6.32
C PRO A 127 -19.39 -1.40 -4.97
N LEU A 128 -19.12 -0.10 -4.83
CA LEU A 128 -19.50 0.64 -3.63
C LEU A 128 -21.02 0.70 -3.49
N GLY A 129 -21.55 0.39 -2.31
CA GLY A 129 -22.96 0.55 -1.99
C GLY A 129 -23.38 2.02 -1.82
N ASP A 130 -24.69 2.27 -1.80
CA ASP A 130 -25.21 3.63 -1.62
C ASP A 130 -24.96 4.15 -0.20
N ASN A 131 -25.05 3.28 0.79
CA ASN A 131 -24.73 3.60 2.19
C ASN A 131 -23.63 2.64 2.68
N LEU A 132 -22.59 3.18 3.29
CA LEU A 132 -21.44 2.41 3.75
C LEU A 132 -21.38 2.40 5.28
N LEU A 133 -21.46 1.21 5.84
CA LEU A 133 -21.27 0.97 7.27
C LEU A 133 -19.88 0.39 7.51
N LEU A 134 -19.01 1.19 8.11
CA LEU A 134 -17.64 0.83 8.42
C LEU A 134 -17.51 0.35 9.86
N LYS A 135 -16.87 -0.79 10.08
CA LYS A 135 -16.42 -1.22 11.41
C LYS A 135 -14.94 -0.95 11.58
N VAL A 136 -14.56 -0.27 12.66
CA VAL A 136 -13.16 0.06 12.96
C VAL A 136 -12.44 -1.21 13.41
N ALA A 137 -11.68 -1.83 12.50
CA ALA A 137 -10.98 -3.09 12.74
C ALA A 137 -9.56 -2.89 13.31
N SER A 138 -8.98 -1.69 13.16
CA SER A 138 -7.72 -1.29 13.81
C SER A 138 -7.71 0.19 14.11
N TYR A 139 -7.05 0.57 15.21
CA TYR A 139 -6.97 1.96 15.69
C TYR A 139 -5.54 2.28 16.08
N ILE A 140 -4.80 2.98 15.20
CA ILE A 140 -3.36 3.22 15.30
C ILE A 140 -3.10 4.68 15.63
N THR A 141 -2.50 4.95 16.78
CA THR A 141 -2.22 6.31 17.29
C THR A 141 -0.78 6.75 17.09
N ASP A 142 0.07 5.91 16.55
CA ASP A 142 1.46 6.28 16.25
C ASP A 142 1.52 7.44 15.25
N PRO A 143 2.45 8.39 15.43
CA PRO A 143 2.55 9.57 14.58
C PRO A 143 2.71 9.24 13.09
N VAL A 144 3.40 8.14 12.77
CA VAL A 144 3.58 7.63 11.40
C VAL A 144 3.46 6.12 11.42
N THR A 145 2.73 5.56 10.45
CA THR A 145 2.66 4.12 10.21
C THR A 145 3.27 3.80 8.85
N THR A 146 4.32 3.01 8.85
CA THR A 146 5.03 2.65 7.62
C THR A 146 4.27 1.60 6.82
N THR A 147 4.56 1.52 5.52
CA THR A 147 3.99 0.44 4.69
C THR A 147 4.48 -0.95 5.12
N ASP A 148 5.63 -1.06 5.77
CA ASP A 148 6.16 -2.32 6.29
C ASP A 148 5.45 -2.76 7.59
N GLU A 149 4.89 -1.82 8.35
CA GLU A 149 3.98 -2.13 9.46
C GLU A 149 2.59 -2.50 8.97
N LEU A 150 2.12 -1.88 7.84
CA LEU A 150 0.85 -2.25 7.21
C LEU A 150 0.92 -3.63 6.57
N ILE A 151 2.05 -3.97 5.93
CA ILE A 151 2.33 -5.28 5.33
C ILE A 151 3.85 -5.53 5.33
N PRO A 152 4.37 -6.55 5.99
CA PRO A 152 5.81 -6.83 6.06
C PRO A 152 6.33 -7.43 4.75
N SER A 153 6.49 -6.58 3.73
CA SER A 153 6.71 -6.96 2.33
C SER A 153 7.99 -7.76 2.06
N GLY A 154 9.00 -7.63 2.91
CA GLY A 154 10.24 -8.43 2.82
C GLY A 154 10.00 -9.89 3.15
N GLU A 155 9.38 -10.16 4.29
CA GLU A 155 9.11 -11.51 4.79
C GLU A 155 8.05 -12.25 3.96
N THR A 156 7.12 -11.51 3.38
CA THR A 156 5.97 -12.05 2.64
C THR A 156 6.19 -12.11 1.13
N SER A 157 7.44 -11.94 0.67
CA SER A 157 7.76 -11.85 -0.76
C SER A 157 7.32 -13.06 -1.58
N SER A 158 7.29 -14.26 -0.99
CA SER A 158 6.81 -15.49 -1.63
C SER A 158 5.30 -15.53 -1.89
N TYR A 159 4.52 -14.68 -1.21
CA TYR A 159 3.06 -14.62 -1.36
C TYR A 159 2.58 -13.56 -2.34
N ARG A 160 3.46 -12.83 -3.03
CA ARG A 160 3.09 -11.70 -3.90
C ARG A 160 2.11 -12.05 -5.03
N SER A 161 2.13 -13.29 -5.51
CA SER A 161 1.18 -13.81 -6.50
C SER A 161 -0.01 -14.55 -5.87
N ASN A 162 -0.19 -14.44 -4.56
CA ASN A 162 -1.30 -15.03 -3.81
C ASN A 162 -1.91 -13.97 -2.89
N PRO A 163 -2.83 -13.15 -3.40
CA PRO A 163 -3.40 -12.04 -2.64
C PRO A 163 -4.10 -12.48 -1.37
N LEU A 164 -4.76 -13.64 -1.38
CA LEU A 164 -5.41 -14.19 -0.20
C LEU A 164 -4.40 -14.57 0.88
N GLY A 165 -3.32 -15.28 0.48
CA GLY A 165 -2.26 -15.66 1.41
C GLY A 165 -1.45 -14.48 1.91
N LEU A 166 -1.22 -13.47 1.05
CA LEU A 166 -0.52 -12.24 1.45
C LEU A 166 -1.32 -11.43 2.48
N ALA A 167 -2.63 -11.34 2.29
CA ALA A 167 -3.51 -10.58 3.17
C ALA A 167 -3.50 -11.07 4.63
N GLU A 168 -3.17 -12.34 4.88
CA GLU A 168 -3.04 -12.91 6.24
C GLU A 168 -1.94 -12.24 7.09
N PHE A 169 -1.02 -11.52 6.45
CA PHE A 169 0.05 -10.80 7.12
C PHE A 169 -0.23 -9.31 7.33
N THR A 170 -1.42 -8.84 6.95
CA THR A 170 -1.79 -7.43 7.10
C THR A 170 -1.73 -7.00 8.56
N LEU A 171 -0.98 -5.93 8.85
CA LEU A 171 -0.75 -5.39 10.20
C LEU A 171 -0.13 -6.39 11.20
N SER A 172 0.40 -7.52 10.76
CA SER A 172 0.88 -8.59 11.64
C SER A 172 1.93 -8.13 12.66
N ARG A 173 2.71 -7.08 12.33
CA ARG A 173 3.72 -6.50 13.23
C ARG A 173 3.17 -5.37 14.10
N LYS A 174 2.05 -4.77 13.72
CA LYS A 174 1.50 -3.58 14.39
C LYS A 174 0.26 -3.89 15.21
N ASP A 175 -0.63 -4.67 14.65
CA ASP A 175 -1.90 -5.07 15.24
C ASP A 175 -2.23 -6.52 14.80
N PRO A 176 -1.65 -7.53 15.44
CA PRO A 176 -1.78 -8.94 15.02
C PRO A 176 -3.22 -9.46 14.97
N GLU A 177 -4.13 -8.83 15.71
CA GLU A 177 -5.54 -9.22 15.73
C GLU A 177 -6.36 -8.60 14.60
N TYR A 178 -5.78 -7.68 13.82
CA TYR A 178 -6.49 -6.99 12.73
C TYR A 178 -7.14 -7.98 11.75
N VAL A 179 -6.39 -9.00 11.30
CA VAL A 179 -6.87 -9.97 10.31
C VAL A 179 -8.12 -10.69 10.82
N SER A 180 -8.13 -11.13 12.08
CA SER A 180 -9.29 -11.81 12.64
C SER A 180 -10.50 -10.90 12.75
N ARG A 181 -10.31 -9.64 13.16
CA ARG A 181 -11.39 -8.64 13.22
C ARG A 181 -11.91 -8.28 11.82
N ALA A 182 -11.05 -8.09 10.84
CA ALA A 182 -11.45 -7.81 9.46
C ALA A 182 -12.25 -8.97 8.85
N LYS A 183 -11.83 -10.22 9.08
CA LYS A 183 -12.59 -11.42 8.66
C LYS A 183 -13.95 -11.52 9.36
N ALA A 184 -14.07 -11.13 10.61
CA ALA A 184 -15.36 -11.06 11.28
C ALA A 184 -16.30 -10.05 10.59
N VAL A 185 -15.78 -8.90 10.15
CA VAL A 185 -16.56 -7.92 9.37
C VAL A 185 -16.96 -8.49 7.99
N GLN A 186 -16.06 -9.23 7.33
CA GLN A 186 -16.41 -9.93 6.09
C GLN A 186 -17.57 -10.94 6.30
N ALA A 187 -17.57 -11.64 7.44
CA ALA A 187 -18.66 -12.57 7.78
C ALA A 187 -19.98 -11.81 8.04
N GLU A 188 -19.94 -10.63 8.67
CA GLU A 188 -21.12 -9.76 8.83
C GLU A 188 -21.67 -9.31 7.46
N GLU A 189 -20.82 -8.91 6.52
CA GLU A 189 -21.22 -8.55 5.15
C GLU A 189 -21.80 -9.76 4.39
N ALA A 190 -21.19 -10.93 4.55
CA ALA A 190 -21.71 -12.17 3.94
C ALA A 190 -23.09 -12.55 4.51
N ALA A 191 -23.28 -12.45 5.83
CA ALA A 191 -24.56 -12.68 6.47
C ALA A 191 -25.64 -11.67 6.01
N ARG A 192 -25.27 -10.38 5.90
CA ARG A 192 -26.13 -9.33 5.35
C ARG A 192 -26.61 -9.69 3.94
N ARG A 193 -25.70 -10.08 3.05
CA ARG A 193 -26.02 -10.48 1.66
C ARG A 193 -26.90 -11.72 1.59
N ALA A 194 -26.77 -12.60 2.55
CA ALA A 194 -27.62 -13.80 2.68
C ALA A 194 -28.99 -13.51 3.34
N GLY A 195 -29.29 -12.25 3.65
CA GLY A 195 -30.55 -11.88 4.31
C GLY A 195 -30.59 -12.14 5.82
N ALA A 196 -29.42 -12.44 6.42
CA ALA A 196 -29.27 -12.72 7.86
C ALA A 196 -28.50 -11.60 8.59
N GLY A 197 -28.75 -10.34 8.22
CA GLY A 197 -28.15 -9.17 8.88
C GLY A 197 -28.68 -8.97 10.30
N ASP A 198 -27.85 -8.40 11.18
CA ASP A 198 -28.16 -8.14 12.58
C ASP A 198 -29.23 -7.06 12.70
N ALA A 199 -30.42 -7.44 13.24
CA ALA A 199 -31.53 -6.54 13.41
C ALA A 199 -31.29 -5.40 14.44
N ALA A 200 -30.47 -5.66 15.46
CA ALA A 200 -30.15 -4.65 16.47
C ALA A 200 -29.21 -3.59 15.87
N LEU A 201 -28.26 -3.98 15.04
CA LEU A 201 -27.40 -3.07 14.30
C LEU A 201 -28.20 -2.25 13.28
N LEU A 202 -29.12 -2.86 12.54
CA LEU A 202 -30.01 -2.14 11.64
C LEU A 202 -30.87 -1.09 12.36
N ALA A 203 -31.37 -1.42 13.56
CA ALA A 203 -32.10 -0.45 14.37
C ALA A 203 -31.24 0.78 14.74
N LYS A 204 -29.94 0.60 15.02
CA LYS A 204 -29.01 1.71 15.24
C LYS A 204 -28.79 2.53 13.97
N VAL A 205 -28.69 1.91 12.80
CA VAL A 205 -28.63 2.62 11.53
C VAL A 205 -29.89 3.45 11.31
N ASN A 206 -31.05 2.87 11.56
CA ASN A 206 -32.35 3.55 11.38
C ASN A 206 -32.62 4.66 12.42
N ALA A 207 -31.82 4.76 13.47
CA ALA A 207 -31.83 5.87 14.40
C ALA A 207 -31.06 7.12 13.87
N VAL A 208 -30.32 6.99 12.77
CA VAL A 208 -29.62 8.10 12.13
C VAL A 208 -30.59 8.95 11.31
N PRO A 209 -30.60 10.28 11.45
CA PRO A 209 -31.46 11.17 10.66
C PRO A 209 -31.31 10.94 9.15
N GLY A 210 -32.44 10.71 8.47
CA GLY A 210 -32.50 10.41 7.04
C GLY A 210 -32.27 8.94 6.67
N CYS A 211 -32.05 8.07 7.66
CA CYS A 211 -31.82 6.64 7.47
C CYS A 211 -32.97 5.75 8.02
N GLU A 212 -34.08 6.32 8.44
CA GLU A 212 -35.17 5.65 9.23
C GLU A 212 -35.82 4.49 8.48
N LYS A 213 -35.64 4.43 7.16
CA LYS A 213 -36.28 3.42 6.29
C LYS A 213 -35.30 2.52 5.59
N LEU A 214 -34.02 2.61 5.90
CA LEU A 214 -33.00 1.75 5.28
C LEU A 214 -33.20 0.30 5.68
N SER A 215 -32.99 -0.58 4.73
CA SER A 215 -32.92 -2.03 4.90
C SER A 215 -31.48 -2.51 4.68
N TRP A 216 -31.21 -3.76 5.00
CA TRP A 216 -29.91 -4.35 4.71
C TRP A 216 -29.55 -4.39 3.22
N ASN A 217 -30.53 -4.28 2.32
CA ASN A 217 -30.26 -4.20 0.89
C ASN A 217 -29.64 -2.86 0.47
N ASP A 218 -29.85 -1.82 1.26
CA ASP A 218 -29.42 -0.45 0.98
C ASP A 218 -28.04 -0.15 1.59
N ILE A 219 -27.47 -1.08 2.38
CA ILE A 219 -26.27 -0.86 3.18
C ILE A 219 -25.19 -1.86 2.76
N GLN A 220 -23.97 -1.41 2.64
CA GLN A 220 -22.78 -2.26 2.52
C GLN A 220 -21.98 -2.20 3.81
N ILE A 221 -21.56 -3.36 4.34
CA ILE A 221 -20.69 -3.45 5.52
C ILE A 221 -19.27 -3.68 5.06
N ALA A 222 -18.31 -2.93 5.62
CA ALA A 222 -16.89 -3.08 5.35
C ALA A 222 -16.04 -2.74 6.57
N SER A 223 -14.81 -3.20 6.60
CA SER A 223 -13.87 -2.79 7.65
C SER A 223 -13.16 -1.46 7.28
N THR A 224 -12.66 -0.78 8.31
CA THR A 224 -11.77 0.37 8.18
C THR A 224 -10.67 0.31 9.22
N ILE A 225 -9.56 0.97 8.95
CA ILE A 225 -8.57 1.31 9.96
C ILE A 225 -8.63 2.81 10.23
N PHE A 226 -8.36 3.20 11.48
CA PHE A 226 -7.92 4.54 11.81
C PHE A 226 -6.40 4.55 11.99
N ALA A 227 -5.71 5.53 11.40
CA ALA A 227 -4.29 5.77 11.63
C ALA A 227 -3.98 7.27 11.50
N VAL A 228 -3.00 7.78 12.26
CA VAL A 228 -2.64 9.20 12.20
C VAL A 228 -2.05 9.56 10.84
N LYS A 229 -0.97 8.88 10.43
CA LYS A 229 -0.28 9.17 9.16
C LYS A 229 0.27 7.89 8.53
N PRO A 230 -0.56 7.08 7.89
CA PRO A 230 -0.14 5.82 7.29
C PRO A 230 0.43 5.98 5.89
N GLY A 231 1.22 4.98 5.45
CA GLY A 231 1.64 4.81 4.07
C GLY A 231 3.02 5.35 3.74
N ASP A 232 3.88 5.57 4.75
CA ASP A 232 5.30 5.87 4.52
C ASP A 232 6.05 4.59 4.13
N GLY A 233 6.69 4.60 2.97
CA GLY A 233 7.49 3.47 2.49
C GLY A 233 7.22 3.08 1.03
N SER A 234 7.62 1.85 0.65
CA SER A 234 7.63 1.35 -0.73
C SER A 234 6.48 0.41 -1.08
N ALA A 235 6.04 -0.43 -0.14
CA ALA A 235 5.05 -1.49 -0.38
C ALA A 235 3.60 -0.96 -0.32
N ARG A 236 3.35 0.17 -0.97
CA ARG A 236 2.07 0.90 -0.87
C ARG A 236 0.91 0.15 -1.51
N GLU A 237 1.19 -0.55 -2.60
CA GLU A 237 0.19 -1.33 -3.32
C GLU A 237 -0.29 -2.48 -2.44
N GLN A 238 0.63 -3.32 -1.92
CA GLN A 238 0.25 -4.42 -1.03
C GLN A 238 -0.38 -3.93 0.28
N ALA A 239 0.06 -2.79 0.81
CA ALA A 239 -0.53 -2.19 2.00
C ALA A 239 -2.01 -1.80 1.80
N ALA A 240 -2.42 -1.46 0.58
CA ALA A 240 -3.81 -1.18 0.23
C ALA A 240 -4.56 -2.46 -0.17
N SER A 241 -4.02 -3.24 -1.12
CA SER A 241 -4.70 -4.43 -1.66
C SER A 241 -4.98 -5.49 -0.60
N CYS A 242 -4.07 -5.71 0.34
CA CYS A 242 -4.27 -6.69 1.41
C CYS A 242 -5.43 -6.32 2.34
N GLN A 243 -5.59 -5.04 2.67
CA GLN A 243 -6.75 -4.57 3.42
C GLN A 243 -8.05 -4.79 2.62
N ARG A 244 -8.03 -4.48 1.31
CA ARG A 244 -9.19 -4.68 0.44
C ARG A 244 -9.58 -6.15 0.33
N VAL A 245 -8.63 -7.04 0.19
CA VAL A 245 -8.84 -8.51 0.18
C VAL A 245 -9.53 -8.97 1.47
N LEU A 246 -9.23 -8.33 2.61
CA LEU A 246 -9.86 -8.56 3.90
C LEU A 246 -11.18 -7.78 4.09
N GLY A 247 -11.74 -7.20 3.02
CA GLY A 247 -13.04 -6.54 3.08
C GLY A 247 -13.03 -5.10 3.55
N ALA A 248 -11.89 -4.41 3.54
CA ALA A 248 -11.84 -2.99 3.86
C ALA A 248 -12.52 -2.14 2.78
N GLY A 249 -13.33 -1.16 3.20
CA GLY A 249 -14.01 -0.20 2.34
C GLY A 249 -13.40 1.20 2.38
N ALA A 250 -12.65 1.51 3.42
CA ALA A 250 -12.03 2.82 3.61
C ALA A 250 -10.81 2.74 4.53
N ASN A 251 -9.99 3.80 4.51
CA ASN A 251 -9.15 4.18 5.63
C ASN A 251 -9.61 5.55 6.12
N ILE A 252 -9.68 5.74 7.44
CA ILE A 252 -9.93 7.04 8.07
C ILE A 252 -8.62 7.48 8.72
N VAL A 253 -8.09 8.62 8.32
CA VAL A 253 -6.76 9.07 8.76
C VAL A 253 -6.78 10.56 9.11
N THR A 254 -5.80 11.01 9.90
CA THR A 254 -5.56 12.44 10.05
C THR A 254 -4.88 13.01 8.80
N GLU A 255 -3.86 12.31 8.30
CA GLU A 255 -3.10 12.69 7.11
C GLU A 255 -2.53 11.45 6.40
N TYR A 256 -2.38 11.49 5.09
CA TYR A 256 -1.65 10.46 4.35
C TYR A 256 -0.17 10.78 4.26
N ALA A 257 0.70 9.85 4.63
CA ALA A 257 2.15 10.04 4.54
C ALA A 257 2.63 10.28 3.11
N THR A 258 1.98 9.66 2.13
CA THR A 258 2.31 9.83 0.71
C THR A 258 1.06 9.83 -0.18
N LYS A 259 1.09 10.67 -1.23
CA LYS A 259 0.06 10.65 -2.29
C LYS A 259 -0.07 9.27 -2.94
N ARG A 260 1.04 8.52 -3.05
CA ARG A 260 1.05 7.20 -3.69
C ARG A 260 0.27 6.15 -2.89
N TYR A 261 0.33 6.17 -1.56
CA TYR A 261 -0.49 5.26 -0.76
C TYR A 261 -1.98 5.58 -0.93
N ARG A 262 -2.35 6.87 -0.89
CA ARG A 262 -3.71 7.32 -1.16
C ARG A 262 -4.21 6.86 -2.54
N SER A 263 -3.39 7.02 -3.60
CA SER A 263 -3.76 6.55 -4.95
C SER A 263 -3.95 5.04 -5.03
N ASN A 264 -3.15 4.26 -4.29
CA ASN A 264 -3.35 2.81 -4.22
C ASN A 264 -4.66 2.44 -3.50
N LEU A 265 -5.06 3.16 -2.45
CA LEU A 265 -6.38 2.96 -1.83
C LEU A 265 -7.50 3.17 -2.86
N ILE A 266 -7.43 4.25 -3.64
CA ILE A 266 -8.40 4.56 -4.70
C ILE A 266 -8.43 3.44 -5.73
N ASN A 267 -7.28 3.00 -6.23
CA ASN A 267 -7.20 1.91 -7.22
C ASN A 267 -7.83 0.61 -6.72
N TRP A 268 -7.81 0.38 -5.41
CA TRP A 268 -8.46 -0.77 -4.77
C TRP A 268 -9.89 -0.47 -4.27
N GLY A 269 -10.46 0.68 -4.67
CA GLY A 269 -11.83 1.06 -4.31
C GLY A 269 -12.06 1.33 -2.83
N MET A 270 -11.01 1.69 -2.11
CA MET A 270 -11.07 2.07 -0.72
C MET A 270 -11.11 3.60 -0.60
N LEU A 271 -12.13 4.12 0.10
CA LEU A 271 -12.28 5.56 0.30
C LEU A 271 -11.12 6.10 1.14
N PRO A 272 -10.34 7.07 0.62
CA PRO A 272 -9.23 7.66 1.36
C PRO A 272 -9.71 8.83 2.22
N LEU A 273 -10.49 8.51 3.25
CA LEU A 273 -11.12 9.50 4.13
C LEU A 273 -10.12 10.14 5.08
N GLN A 274 -10.35 11.40 5.38
CA GLN A 274 -9.57 12.16 6.37
C GLN A 274 -10.51 12.76 7.42
N LEU A 275 -10.00 12.90 8.63
CA LEU A 275 -10.69 13.50 9.77
C LEU A 275 -9.83 14.62 10.36
N ALA A 276 -10.44 15.80 10.56
CA ALA A 276 -9.81 16.89 11.30
C ALA A 276 -10.15 16.78 12.79
N GLY A 277 -9.16 16.97 13.65
CA GLY A 277 -9.35 16.97 15.10
C GLY A 277 -9.41 15.60 15.75
N ALA A 278 -10.08 15.51 16.90
CA ALA A 278 -10.16 14.27 17.67
C ALA A 278 -11.15 13.27 17.06
N THR A 279 -10.81 11.99 17.10
CA THR A 279 -11.68 10.91 16.63
C THR A 279 -12.87 10.73 17.56
N PRO A 280 -14.13 10.71 17.05
CA PRO A 280 -15.31 10.45 17.87
C PRO A 280 -15.58 8.96 18.11
N PHE A 281 -14.77 8.08 17.55
CA PHE A 281 -14.90 6.62 17.58
C PHE A 281 -13.62 5.94 18.07
N GLY A 282 -13.71 4.67 18.41
CA GLY A 282 -12.60 3.81 18.81
C GLY A 282 -12.61 2.46 18.08
N LEU A 283 -11.75 1.55 18.52
CA LEU A 283 -11.68 0.18 18.00
C LEU A 283 -13.01 -0.55 18.22
N GLY A 284 -13.53 -1.17 17.19
CA GLY A 284 -14.78 -1.94 17.22
C GLY A 284 -16.06 -1.13 16.96
N ASP A 285 -15.98 0.20 16.97
CA ASP A 285 -17.15 1.06 16.70
C ASP A 285 -17.58 0.97 15.24
N TYR A 286 -18.87 1.22 15.02
CA TYR A 286 -19.44 1.35 13.70
C TYR A 286 -19.59 2.81 13.30
N VAL A 287 -19.18 3.11 12.08
CA VAL A 287 -19.29 4.42 11.44
C VAL A 287 -20.15 4.29 10.19
N LEU A 288 -21.30 4.93 10.17
CA LEU A 288 -22.17 4.99 8.99
C LEU A 288 -21.85 6.22 8.15
N ILE A 289 -21.70 6.03 6.85
CA ILE A 289 -21.61 7.10 5.83
C ILE A 289 -22.83 6.92 4.91
N PRO A 290 -23.91 7.65 5.12
CA PRO A 290 -25.10 7.56 4.27
C PRO A 290 -24.85 8.25 2.93
N ASN A 291 -25.49 7.77 1.87
CA ASN A 291 -25.46 8.33 0.52
C ASN A 291 -24.02 8.55 -0.01
N VAL A 292 -23.10 7.64 0.31
CA VAL A 292 -21.67 7.79 0.00
C VAL A 292 -21.41 7.90 -1.51
N ARG A 293 -22.20 7.23 -2.34
CA ARG A 293 -22.09 7.34 -3.81
C ARG A 293 -22.45 8.73 -4.32
N GLU A 294 -23.47 9.38 -3.74
CA GLU A 294 -23.80 10.77 -4.07
C GLU A 294 -22.74 11.73 -3.55
N ALA A 295 -22.19 11.48 -2.34
CA ALA A 295 -21.08 12.27 -1.83
C ALA A 295 -19.86 12.23 -2.78
N LEU A 296 -19.58 11.10 -3.43
CA LEU A 296 -18.51 10.99 -4.43
C LEU A 296 -18.75 11.87 -5.66
N LYS A 297 -19.98 12.21 -6.02
CA LYS A 297 -20.31 13.11 -7.15
C LYS A 297 -20.21 14.58 -6.77
N GLY A 298 -20.34 14.89 -5.48
CA GLY A 298 -20.42 16.24 -4.94
C GLY A 298 -19.12 16.79 -4.37
N ASP A 299 -19.28 17.67 -3.40
CA ASP A 299 -18.18 18.24 -2.61
C ASP A 299 -17.64 17.17 -1.65
N LEU A 300 -16.32 16.96 -1.68
CA LEU A 300 -15.63 15.98 -0.86
C LEU A 300 -15.14 16.56 0.47
N GLN A 301 -15.46 17.83 0.79
CA GLN A 301 -14.94 18.49 1.99
C GLN A 301 -15.83 18.28 3.21
N ASN A 302 -17.11 17.96 3.03
CA ASN A 302 -18.08 17.84 4.12
C ASN A 302 -18.90 16.55 3.97
N ILE A 303 -18.26 15.41 4.18
CA ILE A 303 -18.92 14.10 4.11
C ILE A 303 -19.45 13.75 5.50
N LYS A 304 -20.78 13.77 5.66
CA LYS A 304 -21.42 13.41 6.93
C LYS A 304 -21.21 11.95 7.27
N ALA A 305 -20.83 11.69 8.50
CA ALA A 305 -20.67 10.37 9.06
C ALA A 305 -21.23 10.30 10.48
N TYR A 306 -21.60 9.10 10.92
CA TYR A 306 -22.27 8.89 12.19
C TYR A 306 -21.66 7.70 12.94
N VAL A 307 -21.25 7.91 14.19
CA VAL A 307 -20.85 6.80 15.07
C VAL A 307 -22.11 6.18 15.68
N LEU A 308 -22.27 4.87 15.54
CA LEU A 308 -23.43 4.12 16.04
C LEU A 308 -23.15 3.52 17.43
N GLY A 309 -23.19 4.35 18.46
CA GLY A 309 -23.08 3.94 19.86
C GLY A 309 -24.43 3.76 20.55
N ASP A 310 -24.47 3.99 21.87
CA ASP A 310 -25.73 4.13 22.64
C ASP A 310 -26.50 5.39 22.21
N THR A 311 -25.78 6.41 21.79
CA THR A 311 -26.28 7.60 21.12
C THR A 311 -25.56 7.78 19.80
N VAL A 312 -26.29 8.20 18.78
CA VAL A 312 -25.74 8.54 17.48
C VAL A 312 -24.94 9.85 17.59
N LYS A 313 -23.69 9.87 17.10
CA LYS A 313 -22.85 11.07 17.07
C LYS A 313 -22.52 11.43 15.62
N GLU A 314 -22.99 12.59 15.17
CA GLU A 314 -22.64 13.14 13.87
C GLU A 314 -21.22 13.73 13.89
N PHE A 315 -20.47 13.54 12.81
CA PHE A 315 -19.17 14.19 12.56
C PHE A 315 -18.94 14.29 11.05
N GLU A 316 -17.88 14.99 10.67
CA GLU A 316 -17.55 15.22 9.27
C GLU A 316 -16.22 14.57 8.89
N LEU A 317 -16.23 13.95 7.73
CA LEU A 317 -15.05 13.43 7.04
C LEU A 317 -14.84 14.24 5.76
N TYR A 318 -13.62 14.19 5.24
CA TYR A 318 -13.31 14.80 3.95
C TYR A 318 -12.35 13.94 3.14
N MET A 319 -12.25 14.21 1.85
CA MET A 319 -11.23 13.65 0.96
C MET A 319 -10.56 14.78 0.17
N ALA A 320 -9.27 14.63 -0.09
CA ALA A 320 -8.59 15.49 -1.05
C ALA A 320 -9.25 15.35 -2.44
N PRO A 321 -9.15 16.35 -3.32
CA PRO A 321 -9.78 16.33 -4.64
C PRO A 321 -9.50 15.03 -5.41
N LEU A 322 -10.53 14.52 -6.09
CA LEU A 322 -10.51 13.33 -6.92
C LEU A 322 -10.80 13.72 -8.37
N THR A 323 -10.12 13.08 -9.31
CA THR A 323 -10.46 13.15 -10.73
C THR A 323 -11.78 12.43 -11.01
N THR A 324 -12.36 12.64 -12.20
CA THR A 324 -13.57 11.92 -12.63
C THR A 324 -13.35 10.41 -12.62
N ASP A 325 -12.21 9.95 -13.14
CA ASP A 325 -11.87 8.52 -13.18
C ASP A 325 -11.67 7.94 -11.79
N GLU A 326 -11.00 8.66 -10.87
CA GLU A 326 -10.84 8.22 -9.48
C GLU A 326 -12.19 8.05 -8.77
N ARG A 327 -13.16 8.94 -9.01
CA ARG A 327 -14.53 8.82 -8.49
C ARG A 327 -15.23 7.59 -9.05
N GLN A 328 -15.07 7.32 -10.34
CA GLN A 328 -15.67 6.15 -10.98
C GLN A 328 -15.01 4.85 -10.49
N ILE A 329 -13.68 4.80 -10.37
CA ILE A 329 -12.96 3.65 -9.81
C ILE A 329 -13.46 3.30 -8.40
N LEU A 330 -13.65 4.30 -7.54
CA LEU A 330 -14.22 4.10 -6.21
C LEU A 330 -15.66 3.57 -6.28
N ALA A 331 -16.47 4.11 -7.17
CA ALA A 331 -17.87 3.66 -7.37
C ALA A 331 -17.94 2.23 -7.91
N ASP A 332 -17.04 1.83 -8.81
CA ASP A 332 -16.96 0.49 -9.39
C ASP A 332 -16.32 -0.54 -8.45
N GLY A 333 -15.75 -0.08 -7.34
CA GLY A 333 -15.17 -0.91 -6.29
C GLY A 333 -13.69 -1.21 -6.45
N CYS A 334 -13.11 -1.07 -7.65
CA CYS A 334 -11.66 -1.10 -7.90
C CYS A 334 -11.34 -0.80 -9.37
N LEU A 335 -10.05 -0.53 -9.65
CA LEU A 335 -9.54 -0.27 -11.00
C LEU A 335 -9.75 -1.47 -11.95
N ILE A 336 -9.69 -2.70 -11.46
CA ILE A 336 -9.95 -3.90 -12.26
C ILE A 336 -11.39 -3.89 -12.80
N ASN A 337 -12.35 -3.51 -11.97
CA ASN A 337 -13.75 -3.42 -12.38
C ASN A 337 -13.97 -2.25 -13.35
N PHE A 338 -13.33 -1.10 -13.11
CA PHE A 338 -13.40 0.07 -13.99
C PHE A 338 -13.01 -0.26 -15.44
N TYR A 339 -12.00 -1.11 -15.65
CA TYR A 339 -11.57 -1.53 -16.99
C TYR A 339 -12.34 -2.72 -17.57
N LYS A 340 -13.35 -3.24 -16.90
CA LYS A 340 -14.23 -4.30 -17.45
C LYS A 340 -15.36 -3.76 -18.35
N HIS A 341 -15.54 -2.45 -18.37
CA HIS A 341 -16.62 -1.74 -19.11
C HIS A 341 -16.14 -1.05 -20.39
#